data_973e73a648342a6319f8ca46fc1fdc05
#
_entry.id   973e73a648342a6319f8ca46fc1fdc05
#
_cell.length_a   1.000
_cell.length_b   1.000
_cell.length_c   1.000
_cell.angle_alpha   90.00
_cell.angle_beta   90.00
_cell.angle_gamma   90.00
#
_symmetry.space_group_name_H-M   'P 1'
#
loop_
_entity.id
_entity.type
_entity.pdbx_description
1 polymer ?
#
loop_
_entity_poly.entity_id
_entity_poly.type
_entity_poly.pdbx_seq_one_letter_code
_entity_poly.pdbx_strand_id
1 'polypeptide(L)'
;MRSIVSAEEYAMYAQLGFISVAGGESDGYAYLLYPHRPIVAYATTSGELLNEYCVAFHDDSEPALGSRLPNADDVLAKWMSLRGGERNLIARANMHLPGRQLDPQQVRRDLRSLAGWRSARVRAVA
;
A
#
# COMPACT_ATOMS: atom_id res chain seq x y z
N MET A 1 7.70 7.51 -10.25
CA MET A 1 6.37 6.99 -9.91
C MET A 1 5.27 7.48 -10.85
N ARG A 2 5.26 8.76 -11.19
CA ARG A 2 4.14 9.38 -11.92
C ARG A 2 3.82 8.73 -13.28
N SER A 3 4.84 8.25 -13.99
CA SER A 3 4.65 7.65 -15.31
C SER A 3 4.33 6.16 -15.28
N ILE A 4 4.38 5.52 -14.10
CA ILE A 4 4.21 4.07 -13.95
C ILE A 4 2.85 3.73 -13.34
N VAL A 5 2.49 4.42 -12.24
CA VAL A 5 1.18 4.22 -11.61
C VAL A 5 0.12 5.05 -12.31
N SER A 6 -1.15 4.74 -12.06
CA SER A 6 -2.25 5.54 -12.60
C SER A 6 -2.25 6.96 -12.03
N ALA A 7 -2.94 7.87 -12.72
CA ALA A 7 -3.06 9.25 -12.24
C ALA A 7 -3.74 9.30 -10.87
N GLU A 8 -4.75 8.45 -10.64
CA GLU A 8 -5.42 8.37 -9.35
C GLU A 8 -4.46 7.90 -8.26
N GLU A 9 -3.68 6.86 -8.53
CA GLU A 9 -2.72 6.33 -7.55
C GLU A 9 -1.63 7.35 -7.22
N TYR A 10 -1.14 8.06 -8.23
CA TYR A 10 -0.17 9.13 -7.99
C TYR A 10 -0.75 10.23 -7.11
N ALA A 11 -1.98 10.68 -7.40
CA ALA A 11 -2.63 11.71 -6.60
C ALA A 11 -2.89 11.24 -5.17
N MET A 12 -3.26 9.97 -5.02
CA MET A 12 -3.47 9.36 -3.70
C MET A 12 -2.19 9.44 -2.87
N TYR A 13 -1.07 9.01 -3.44
CA TYR A 13 0.22 9.07 -2.74
C TYR A 13 0.61 10.52 -2.42
N ALA A 14 0.45 11.43 -3.37
CA ALA A 14 0.84 12.82 -3.19
C ALA A 14 0.05 13.50 -2.08
N GLN A 15 -1.22 13.16 -1.92
CA GLN A 15 -2.09 13.82 -0.95
C GLN A 15 -2.24 13.07 0.37
N LEU A 16 -2.15 11.75 0.36
CA LEU A 16 -2.38 10.93 1.55
C LEU A 16 -1.12 10.28 2.09
N GLY A 17 -0.07 10.14 1.27
CA GLY A 17 1.18 9.50 1.69
C GLY A 17 1.19 7.98 1.55
N PHE A 18 0.16 7.40 0.96
CA PHE A 18 0.08 5.95 0.70
C PHE A 18 -0.75 5.70 -0.55
N ILE A 19 -0.74 4.44 -1.01
CA ILE A 19 -1.55 3.99 -2.15
C ILE A 19 -2.42 2.83 -1.69
N SER A 20 -3.69 2.80 -2.13
CA SER A 20 -4.56 1.63 -1.98
C SER A 20 -4.68 0.92 -3.31
N VAL A 21 -4.45 -0.39 -3.33
CA VAL A 21 -4.46 -1.23 -4.52
C VAL A 21 -5.43 -2.39 -4.29
N ALA A 22 -6.39 -2.55 -5.20
CA ALA A 22 -7.34 -3.66 -5.10
C ALA A 22 -6.61 -5.00 -5.25
N GLY A 23 -7.05 -6.01 -4.50
CA GLY A 23 -6.53 -7.37 -4.63
C GLY A 23 -6.89 -7.95 -5.98
N GLY A 24 -6.02 -8.81 -6.51
CA GLY A 24 -6.20 -9.40 -7.83
C GLY A 24 -6.69 -10.84 -7.82
N GLU A 25 -6.67 -11.52 -6.66
CA GLU A 25 -7.06 -12.93 -6.58
C GLU A 25 -8.56 -13.12 -6.38
N SER A 26 -9.24 -12.16 -5.75
CA SER A 26 -10.68 -12.20 -5.56
C SER A 26 -11.18 -10.79 -5.28
N ASP A 27 -12.51 -10.62 -5.23
CA ASP A 27 -13.10 -9.35 -4.89
C ASP A 27 -13.17 -9.14 -3.38
N GLY A 28 -13.34 -7.92 -2.95
CA GLY A 28 -13.68 -7.59 -1.57
C GLY A 28 -12.51 -7.27 -0.66
N TYR A 29 -11.29 -7.26 -1.17
CA TYR A 29 -10.13 -6.87 -0.38
C TYR A 29 -9.18 -5.99 -1.18
N ALA A 30 -8.35 -5.24 -0.45
CA ALA A 30 -7.35 -4.37 -1.06
C ALA A 30 -6.15 -4.26 -0.13
N TYR A 31 -5.10 -3.63 -0.62
CA TYR A 31 -3.87 -3.40 0.14
C TYR A 31 -3.61 -1.92 0.30
N LEU A 32 -3.07 -1.54 1.47
CA LEU A 32 -2.48 -0.22 1.67
C LEU A 32 -0.96 -0.35 1.59
N LEU A 33 -0.35 0.48 0.76
CA LEU A 33 1.09 0.50 0.54
C LEU A 33 1.68 1.75 1.18
N TYR A 34 2.35 1.57 2.31
CA TYR A 34 3.05 2.65 3.01
C TYR A 34 4.54 2.61 2.69
N PRO A 35 5.24 3.76 2.68
CA PRO A 35 6.69 3.72 2.56
C PRO A 35 7.31 3.08 3.81
N HIS A 36 8.17 2.08 3.60
CA HIS A 36 8.98 1.43 4.63
C HIS A 36 8.19 0.80 5.79
N ARG A 37 6.92 0.47 5.57
CA ARG A 37 6.07 -0.19 6.55
C ARG A 37 5.45 -1.43 5.91
N PRO A 38 4.90 -2.35 6.72
CA PRO A 38 4.21 -3.51 6.14
C PRO A 38 3.09 -3.12 5.18
N ILE A 39 2.85 -3.99 4.22
CA ILE A 39 1.66 -3.89 3.37
C ILE A 39 0.48 -4.37 4.20
N VAL A 40 -0.59 -3.59 4.24
CA VAL A 40 -1.78 -3.95 5.01
C VAL A 40 -2.88 -4.41 4.08
N ALA A 41 -3.39 -5.62 4.31
CA ALA A 41 -4.58 -6.11 3.60
C ALA A 41 -5.82 -5.78 4.43
N TYR A 42 -6.87 -5.29 3.78
CA TYR A 42 -8.10 -4.93 4.45
C TYR A 42 -9.33 -5.30 3.60
N ALA A 43 -10.45 -5.54 4.27
CA ALA A 43 -11.72 -5.80 3.60
C ALA A 43 -12.32 -4.49 3.12
N THR A 44 -12.66 -4.41 1.82
CA THR A 44 -13.11 -3.14 1.23
C THR A 44 -14.50 -2.71 1.68
N THR A 45 -15.36 -3.66 2.04
CA THR A 45 -16.73 -3.35 2.45
C THR A 45 -16.83 -2.92 3.90
N SER A 46 -16.05 -3.52 4.80
CA SER A 46 -16.13 -3.28 6.24
C SER A 46 -14.98 -2.44 6.79
N GLY A 47 -13.87 -2.36 6.06
CA GLY A 47 -12.66 -1.74 6.57
C GLY A 47 -11.91 -2.62 7.58
N GLU A 48 -12.31 -3.88 7.74
CA GLU A 48 -11.64 -4.79 8.66
C GLU A 48 -10.21 -5.04 8.21
N LEU A 49 -9.26 -4.94 9.14
CA LEU A 49 -7.86 -5.20 8.88
C LEU A 49 -7.62 -6.71 8.89
N LEU A 50 -7.05 -7.23 7.80
CA LEU A 50 -6.91 -8.68 7.62
C LEU A 50 -5.53 -9.18 8.01
N ASN A 51 -4.48 -8.63 7.40
CA ASN A 51 -3.10 -9.06 7.62
C ASN A 51 -2.13 -7.91 7.37
N GLU A 52 -0.93 -8.04 7.94
CA GLU A 52 0.21 -7.21 7.61
C GLU A 52 1.28 -8.09 6.96
N TYR A 53 1.84 -7.62 5.85
CA TYR A 53 2.86 -8.37 5.13
C TYR A 53 4.15 -7.56 5.09
N CYS A 54 5.18 -8.08 5.76
CA CYS A 54 6.49 -7.43 5.79
C CYS A 54 7.30 -7.83 4.57
N VAL A 55 7.62 -6.84 3.74
CA VAL A 55 8.44 -7.02 2.56
C VAL A 55 9.48 -5.91 2.57
N ALA A 56 10.75 -6.26 2.35
CA ALA A 56 11.82 -5.29 2.28
C ALA A 56 12.37 -5.18 0.88
N PHE A 57 12.50 -3.96 0.39
CA PHE A 57 13.16 -3.65 -0.87
C PHE A 57 14.34 -2.73 -0.56
N HIS A 58 15.50 -3.07 -1.13
CA HIS A 58 16.73 -2.34 -0.88
C HIS A 58 17.29 -1.78 -2.18
N ASP A 59 18.06 -0.71 -2.05
CA ASP A 59 18.81 -0.17 -3.18
C ASP A 59 20.11 -0.97 -3.33
N ASP A 60 20.16 -1.86 -4.30
CA ASP A 60 21.32 -2.71 -4.54
C ASP A 60 22.52 -1.93 -5.06
N SER A 61 22.33 -0.69 -5.51
CA SER A 61 23.44 0.14 -5.97
C SER A 61 24.30 0.65 -4.81
N GLU A 62 23.82 0.56 -3.57
CA GLU A 62 24.56 0.98 -2.38
C GLU A 62 24.57 -0.11 -1.31
N PRO A 63 25.08 -1.29 -1.63
CA PRO A 63 24.97 -2.43 -0.73
C PRO A 63 25.75 -2.25 0.59
N ALA A 64 26.80 -1.46 0.58
CA ALA A 64 27.64 -1.29 1.76
C ALA A 64 26.95 -0.59 2.91
N LEU A 65 25.92 0.19 2.62
CA LEU A 65 25.19 0.97 3.62
C LEU A 65 23.87 0.31 4.03
N GLY A 66 23.45 -0.76 3.36
CA GLY A 66 22.15 -1.35 3.58
C GLY A 66 21.04 -0.34 3.37
N SER A 67 21.22 0.55 2.40
CA SER A 67 20.37 1.71 2.21
C SER A 67 18.94 1.31 1.88
N ARG A 68 17.99 1.99 2.53
CA ARG A 68 16.58 1.89 2.19
C ARG A 68 16.33 2.68 0.91
N LEU A 69 15.39 2.22 0.10
CA LEU A 69 14.90 2.99 -1.04
C LEU A 69 14.27 4.30 -0.55
N PRO A 70 14.32 5.37 -1.34
CA PRO A 70 13.50 6.56 -1.05
C PRO A 70 12.03 6.17 -0.91
N ASN A 71 11.28 6.97 -0.14
CA ASN A 71 9.89 6.64 0.20
C ASN A 71 9.03 6.31 -1.03
N ALA A 72 9.08 7.14 -2.06
CA ALA A 72 8.29 6.91 -3.27
C ALA A 72 8.73 5.64 -4.00
N ASP A 73 10.03 5.35 -4.01
CA ASP A 73 10.56 4.16 -4.68
C ASP A 73 10.17 2.89 -3.93
N ASP A 74 10.11 2.94 -2.61
CA ASP A 74 9.66 1.81 -1.81
C ASP A 74 8.20 1.48 -2.10
N VAL A 75 7.32 2.49 -2.12
CA VAL A 75 5.91 2.32 -2.45
C VAL A 75 5.76 1.79 -3.89
N LEU A 76 6.53 2.34 -4.82
CA LEU A 76 6.51 1.90 -6.22
C LEU A 76 6.94 0.44 -6.36
N ALA A 77 7.99 0.03 -5.65
CA ALA A 77 8.45 -1.36 -5.67
C ALA A 77 7.35 -2.31 -5.18
N LYS A 78 6.65 -1.94 -4.11
CA LYS A 78 5.52 -2.72 -3.60
C LYS A 78 4.40 -2.79 -4.63
N TRP A 79 4.06 -1.66 -5.24
CA TRP A 79 3.02 -1.60 -6.26
C TRP A 79 3.35 -2.50 -7.45
N MET A 80 4.59 -2.41 -7.96
CA MET A 80 5.02 -3.22 -9.10
C MET A 80 5.01 -4.71 -8.76
N SER A 81 5.44 -5.08 -7.54
CA SER A 81 5.46 -6.47 -7.10
C SER A 81 4.05 -7.05 -6.98
N LEU A 82 3.11 -6.26 -6.47
CA LEU A 82 1.72 -6.70 -6.40
C LEU A 82 1.09 -6.83 -7.79
N ARG A 83 1.30 -5.87 -8.66
CA ARG A 83 0.72 -5.88 -10.00
C ARG A 83 1.34 -6.96 -10.88
N GLY A 84 2.62 -7.26 -10.68
CA GLY A 84 3.33 -8.26 -11.45
C GLY A 84 3.20 -9.68 -10.92
N GLY A 85 2.92 -9.86 -9.63
CA GLY A 85 2.89 -11.20 -9.04
C GLY A 85 2.43 -11.17 -7.59
N GLU A 86 1.18 -10.80 -7.36
CA GLU A 86 0.62 -10.72 -6.01
C GLU A 86 0.85 -11.99 -5.21
N ARG A 87 0.54 -13.14 -5.79
CA ARG A 87 0.65 -14.44 -5.10
C ARG A 87 2.08 -14.71 -4.65
N ASN A 88 3.05 -14.43 -5.52
CA ASN A 88 4.47 -14.65 -5.19
C ASN A 88 4.94 -13.68 -4.11
N LEU A 89 4.51 -12.42 -4.17
CA LEU A 89 4.89 -11.44 -3.17
C LEU A 89 4.37 -11.83 -1.79
N ILE A 90 3.10 -12.18 -1.70
CA ILE A 90 2.46 -12.55 -0.43
C ILE A 90 3.07 -13.84 0.12
N ALA A 91 3.37 -14.81 -0.74
CA ALA A 91 3.98 -16.06 -0.30
C ALA A 91 5.38 -15.87 0.29
N ARG A 92 6.13 -14.85 -0.17
CA ARG A 92 7.49 -14.57 0.33
C ARG A 92 7.50 -13.63 1.53
N ALA A 93 6.40 -12.93 1.78
CA ALA A 93 6.34 -11.93 2.84
C ALA A 93 6.21 -12.60 4.21
N ASN A 94 6.72 -11.92 5.24
CA ASN A 94 6.45 -12.29 6.62
C ASN A 94 5.09 -11.76 7.00
N MET A 95 4.15 -12.65 7.27
CA MET A 95 2.78 -12.29 7.61
C MET A 95 2.62 -12.09 9.11
N HIS A 96 1.91 -11.04 9.48
CA HIS A 96 1.60 -10.74 10.88
C HIS A 96 0.11 -10.48 11.03
N LEU A 97 -0.39 -10.68 12.24
CA LEU A 97 -1.74 -10.25 12.59
C LEU A 97 -1.79 -8.72 12.66
N PRO A 98 -2.96 -8.10 12.38
CA PRO A 98 -3.10 -6.66 12.46
C PRO A 98 -2.70 -6.11 13.83
N GLY A 99 -2.00 -4.98 13.81
CA GLY A 99 -1.54 -4.34 15.04
C GLY A 99 -0.18 -4.76 15.53
N ARG A 100 0.46 -5.70 14.85
CA ARG A 100 1.77 -6.18 15.29
C ARG A 100 2.90 -5.20 15.02
N GLN A 101 2.86 -4.48 13.89
CA GLN A 101 3.86 -3.48 13.53
C GLN A 101 3.25 -2.11 13.25
N LEU A 102 2.00 -2.06 12.84
CA LEU A 102 1.29 -0.82 12.60
C LEU A 102 0.20 -0.65 13.64
N ASP A 103 -0.04 0.60 14.05
CA ASP A 103 -1.15 0.91 14.95
C ASP A 103 -2.48 0.76 14.19
N PRO A 104 -3.35 -0.17 14.57
CA PRO A 104 -4.63 -0.36 13.88
C PRO A 104 -5.50 0.90 13.84
N GLN A 105 -5.44 1.73 14.87
CA GLN A 105 -6.23 2.97 14.90
C GLN A 105 -5.72 3.95 13.86
N GLN A 106 -4.41 4.03 13.66
CA GLN A 106 -3.84 4.86 12.60
C GLN A 106 -4.28 4.38 11.23
N VAL A 107 -4.24 3.06 11.00
CA VAL A 107 -4.67 2.48 9.73
C VAL A 107 -6.15 2.78 9.48
N ARG A 108 -6.99 2.67 10.50
CA ARG A 108 -8.41 2.99 10.37
C ARG A 108 -8.64 4.46 10.06
N ARG A 109 -7.86 5.36 10.66
CA ARG A 109 -7.90 6.78 10.30
C ARG A 109 -7.51 7.00 8.85
N ASP A 110 -6.49 6.29 8.38
CA ASP A 110 -6.04 6.37 7.00
C ASP A 110 -7.11 5.88 6.03
N LEU A 111 -7.82 4.81 6.38
CA LEU A 111 -8.94 4.31 5.57
C LEU A 111 -10.07 5.33 5.50
N ARG A 112 -10.39 6.02 6.61
CA ARG A 112 -11.38 7.09 6.61
C ARG A 112 -10.92 8.26 5.74
N SER A 113 -9.64 8.63 5.82
CA SER A 113 -9.09 9.68 4.98
C SER A 113 -9.17 9.31 3.50
N LEU A 114 -8.89 8.06 3.17
CA LEU A 114 -9.01 7.55 1.81
C LEU A 114 -10.46 7.63 1.31
N ALA A 115 -11.41 7.20 2.13
CA ALA A 115 -12.83 7.26 1.76
C ALA A 115 -13.29 8.70 1.53
N GLY A 116 -12.88 9.63 2.40
CA GLY A 116 -13.19 11.04 2.24
C GLY A 116 -12.55 11.65 1.00
N TRP A 117 -11.31 11.30 0.72
CA TRP A 117 -10.60 11.77 -0.46
C TRP A 117 -11.27 11.28 -1.74
N ARG A 118 -11.66 9.99 -1.79
CA ARG A 118 -12.37 9.43 -2.96
C ARG A 118 -13.73 10.09 -3.16
N SER A 119 -14.48 10.31 -2.08
CA SER A 119 -15.78 10.99 -2.15
C SER A 119 -15.65 12.41 -2.67
N ALA A 120 -14.62 13.14 -2.23
CA ALA A 120 -14.37 14.49 -2.70
C ALA A 120 -14.05 14.51 -4.20
N ARG A 121 -13.29 13.53 -4.69
CA ARG A 121 -12.97 13.45 -6.12
C ARG A 121 -14.20 13.16 -6.97
N VAL A 122 -15.08 12.27 -6.50
CA VAL A 122 -16.33 11.97 -7.20
C VAL A 122 -17.20 13.21 -7.29
N ARG A 123 -17.33 13.95 -6.18
CA ARG A 123 -18.11 15.21 -6.19
C ARG A 123 -17.50 16.27 -7.10
N ALA A 124 -16.19 16.31 -7.20
CA ALA A 124 -15.49 17.29 -8.03
C ALA A 124 -15.72 17.10 -9.52
N VAL A 125 -15.96 15.85 -9.96
CA VAL A 125 -16.17 15.53 -11.38
C VAL A 125 -17.66 15.35 -11.73
N ALA A 126 -18.54 15.39 -10.75
CA ALA A 126 -19.97 15.21 -10.96
C ALA A 126 -20.68 16.54 -11.40
#